data_ead48e07517a6ba539563916f181537d
#
_entry.id   ead48e07517a6ba539563916f181537d
#
_cell.length_a   1.000
_cell.length_b   1.000
_cell.length_c   1.000
_cell.angle_alpha   90.00
_cell.angle_beta   90.00
_cell.angle_gamma   90.00
#
_symmetry.space_group_name_H-M   'P 1'
#
loop_
_entity.id
_entity.type
_entity.pdbx_description
1 polymer ?
#
loop_
_entity_poly.entity_id
_entity_poly.type
_entity_poly.pdbx_seq_one_letter_code
_entity_poly.pdbx_strand_id
1 'polypeptide(L)'
;MVSTDKKEGVFKLTQGKLRATVTRLAGQQTNFKVKSPTAVAGIKGTEFMMMTQGYANVLFGNEGSAEIGGDSASNKPLTADTMVQNTRGITPTDPVNVEQNSPIYTAKQDFEKITAAQPPEEWEASGNLPHIIARWNIQHGHYLADSGKYEEALYVFQIALDLSDKLEIRGDARLERGAVYSRFLRNQEAALAEYLLILEEYPISPQRETALYLTGILLDEMGFTKRAKERLLQYKSEFPNGKHIGNVETYLQRIK
;
A
#
# COMPACT_ATOMS: atom_id res chain seq x y z
N MET A 1 8.25 -45.10 23.23
CA MET A 1 7.89 -43.67 23.24
C MET A 1 8.82 -42.97 22.28
N VAL A 2 8.35 -42.60 21.12
CA VAL A 2 9.13 -41.81 20.16
C VAL A 2 9.03 -40.36 20.59
N SER A 3 10.14 -39.78 21.05
CA SER A 3 10.24 -38.34 21.31
C SER A 3 10.11 -37.65 19.96
N THR A 4 8.99 -36.95 19.73
CA THR A 4 8.86 -36.05 18.60
C THR A 4 9.62 -34.77 18.94
N ASP A 5 10.85 -34.66 18.43
CA ASP A 5 11.63 -33.42 18.51
C ASP A 5 10.85 -32.31 17.73
N LYS A 6 10.12 -31.49 18.47
CA LYS A 6 9.51 -30.27 17.92
C LYS A 6 10.61 -29.21 17.80
N LYS A 7 10.96 -28.82 16.59
CA LYS A 7 11.78 -27.63 16.36
C LYS A 7 10.89 -26.41 16.19
N GLU A 8 11.01 -25.48 17.12
CA GLU A 8 10.29 -24.19 17.07
C GLU A 8 11.30 -23.05 17.01
N GLY A 9 11.00 -22.05 16.20
CA GLY A 9 11.82 -20.85 16.11
C GLY A 9 10.97 -19.64 15.72
N VAL A 10 11.28 -18.49 16.33
CA VAL A 10 10.64 -17.22 15.99
C VAL A 10 11.71 -16.23 15.59
N PHE A 11 11.67 -15.78 14.35
CA PHE A 11 12.51 -14.73 13.81
C PHE A 11 11.74 -13.41 13.81
N LYS A 12 12.42 -12.31 14.15
CA LYS A 12 11.82 -10.98 14.10
C LYS A 12 12.46 -10.18 12.96
N LEU A 13 11.62 -9.69 12.04
CA LEU A 13 11.99 -8.77 10.98
C LEU A 13 11.35 -7.42 11.30
N THR A 14 12.10 -6.49 11.88
CA THR A 14 11.61 -5.15 12.25
C THR A 14 11.55 -4.23 11.04
N GLN A 15 12.50 -4.36 10.13
CA GLN A 15 12.59 -3.62 8.87
C GLN A 15 13.52 -4.34 7.91
N GLY A 16 13.28 -4.20 6.60
CA GLY A 16 14.13 -4.75 5.56
C GLY A 16 13.51 -5.94 4.83
N LYS A 17 14.35 -6.80 4.29
CA LYS A 17 13.97 -7.91 3.40
C LYS A 17 14.55 -9.21 3.91
N LEU A 18 13.78 -10.26 3.81
CA LEU A 18 14.13 -11.63 4.23
C LEU A 18 13.69 -12.62 3.16
N ARG A 19 14.54 -13.61 2.86
CA ARG A 19 14.16 -14.85 2.21
C ARG A 19 14.28 -15.97 3.25
N ALA A 20 13.22 -16.76 3.40
CA ALA A 20 13.19 -17.87 4.32
C ALA A 20 12.93 -19.16 3.55
N THR A 21 13.82 -20.13 3.73
CA THR A 21 13.67 -21.48 3.19
C THR A 21 13.62 -22.46 4.36
N VAL A 22 12.50 -23.15 4.53
CA VAL A 22 12.32 -24.14 5.59
C VAL A 22 12.14 -25.51 4.95
N THR A 23 13.16 -26.33 5.06
CA THR A 23 13.12 -27.71 4.57
C THR A 23 12.37 -28.61 5.57
N ARG A 24 11.38 -29.35 5.10
CA ARG A 24 10.73 -30.40 5.88
C ARG A 24 11.67 -31.57 6.06
N LEU A 25 12.01 -31.92 7.28
CA LEU A 25 12.64 -33.16 7.60
C LEU A 25 11.57 -34.24 7.89
N ALA A 26 11.66 -35.39 7.23
CA ALA A 26 10.70 -36.46 7.41
C ALA A 26 10.61 -36.87 8.90
N GLY A 27 9.39 -36.87 9.44
CA GLY A 27 9.12 -37.26 10.83
C GLY A 27 9.28 -36.18 11.89
N GLN A 28 9.62 -34.92 11.53
CA GLN A 28 9.72 -33.79 12.46
C GLN A 28 8.62 -32.76 12.20
N GLN A 29 7.94 -32.32 13.26
CA GLN A 29 7.07 -31.13 13.20
C GLN A 29 7.94 -29.89 13.38
N THR A 30 8.08 -29.10 12.32
CA THR A 30 8.74 -27.79 12.37
C THR A 30 7.70 -26.69 12.48
N ASN A 31 7.83 -25.81 13.47
CA ASN A 31 6.95 -24.67 13.71
C ASN A 31 7.78 -23.39 13.73
N PHE A 32 8.17 -22.91 12.57
CA PHE A 32 8.89 -21.65 12.46
C PHE A 32 7.92 -20.50 12.16
N LYS A 33 8.21 -19.35 12.75
CA LYS A 33 7.45 -18.11 12.52
C LYS A 33 8.40 -16.96 12.22
N VAL A 34 8.04 -16.17 11.22
CA VAL A 34 8.64 -14.84 11.01
C VAL A 34 7.63 -13.80 11.46
N LYS A 35 8.05 -12.90 12.35
CA LYS A 35 7.21 -11.82 12.88
C LYS A 35 7.77 -10.47 12.46
N SER A 36 6.91 -9.60 11.97
CA SER A 36 7.14 -8.17 11.85
C SER A 36 6.31 -7.39 12.90
N PRO A 37 6.36 -6.07 12.92
CA PRO A 37 5.50 -5.27 13.80
C PRO A 37 4.00 -5.54 13.61
N THR A 38 3.55 -5.92 12.41
CA THR A 38 2.12 -6.04 12.05
C THR A 38 1.75 -7.35 11.36
N ALA A 39 2.71 -8.26 11.12
CA ALA A 39 2.45 -9.55 10.49
C ALA A 39 3.16 -10.70 11.17
N VAL A 40 2.56 -11.89 11.05
CA VAL A 40 3.15 -13.16 11.45
C VAL A 40 3.01 -14.17 10.31
N ALA A 41 4.13 -14.63 9.76
CA ALA A 41 4.17 -15.72 8.81
C ALA A 41 4.46 -17.05 9.54
N GLY A 42 3.51 -17.96 9.54
CA GLY A 42 3.66 -19.32 10.05
C GLY A 42 4.10 -20.26 8.95
N ILE A 43 5.24 -20.94 9.12
CA ILE A 43 5.94 -21.67 8.06
C ILE A 43 5.76 -23.16 8.23
N LYS A 44 5.29 -23.82 7.16
CA LYS A 44 5.08 -25.28 7.13
C LYS A 44 5.86 -25.97 5.99
N GLY A 45 7.19 -25.75 5.91
CA GLY A 45 8.01 -26.29 4.83
C GLY A 45 7.80 -25.51 3.51
N THR A 46 8.36 -24.34 3.44
CA THR A 46 8.01 -23.30 2.47
C THR A 46 9.25 -22.48 2.16
N GLU A 47 9.36 -22.02 0.93
CA GLU A 47 10.21 -20.90 0.59
C GLU A 47 9.36 -19.68 0.29
N PHE A 48 9.64 -18.58 0.99
CA PHE A 48 8.98 -17.30 0.76
C PHE A 48 9.91 -16.13 1.00
N MET A 49 9.54 -14.99 0.46
CA MET A 49 10.21 -13.70 0.70
C MET A 49 9.29 -12.76 1.43
N MET A 50 9.84 -12.00 2.37
CA MET A 50 9.11 -10.99 3.14
C MET A 50 9.86 -9.69 3.17
N MET A 51 9.18 -8.61 2.82
CA MET A 51 9.63 -7.23 3.01
C MET A 51 8.79 -6.58 4.09
N THR A 52 9.45 -5.88 5.01
CA THR A 52 8.82 -5.05 6.03
C THR A 52 9.36 -3.63 5.91
N GLN A 53 8.48 -2.66 5.74
CA GLN A 53 8.82 -1.24 5.71
C GLN A 53 7.78 -0.45 6.51
N GLY A 54 8.21 0.17 7.59
CA GLY A 54 7.29 0.78 8.55
C GLY A 54 6.32 -0.26 9.11
N TYR A 55 5.04 -0.07 8.83
CA TYR A 55 3.97 -1.00 9.22
C TYR A 55 3.53 -1.93 8.07
N ALA A 56 3.97 -1.64 6.84
CA ALA A 56 3.59 -2.43 5.69
C ALA A 56 4.47 -3.67 5.56
N ASN A 57 3.84 -4.78 5.17
CA ASN A 57 4.51 -6.03 4.84
C ASN A 57 4.02 -6.52 3.50
N VAL A 58 4.95 -7.03 2.71
CA VAL A 58 4.68 -7.69 1.42
C VAL A 58 5.38 -9.03 1.43
N LEU A 59 4.63 -10.09 1.13
CA LEU A 59 5.13 -11.45 1.14
C LEU A 59 4.87 -12.11 -0.21
N PHE A 60 5.90 -12.71 -0.79
CA PHE A 60 5.82 -13.53 -2.01
C PHE A 60 6.08 -14.98 -1.67
N GLY A 61 5.22 -15.88 -2.13
CA GLY A 61 5.43 -17.32 -2.08
C GLY A 61 6.27 -17.81 -3.27
N ASN A 62 7.29 -18.64 -2.99
CA ASN A 62 8.11 -19.28 -4.00
C ASN A 62 7.81 -20.78 -4.06
N GLU A 63 7.72 -21.47 -2.93
CA GLU A 63 7.43 -22.89 -2.86
C GLU A 63 6.65 -23.23 -1.60
N GLY A 64 5.77 -24.25 -1.67
CA GLY A 64 4.98 -24.72 -0.54
C GLY A 64 3.86 -23.77 -0.13
N SER A 65 3.56 -23.71 1.17
CA SER A 65 2.52 -22.82 1.70
C SER A 65 2.86 -22.30 3.09
N ALA A 66 2.54 -21.02 3.34
CA ALA A 66 2.60 -20.39 4.66
C ALA A 66 1.25 -19.77 5.01
N GLU A 67 1.01 -19.57 6.30
CA GLU A 67 -0.15 -18.87 6.83
C GLU A 67 0.25 -17.48 7.29
N ILE A 68 -0.34 -16.45 6.71
CA ILE A 68 -0.03 -15.06 7.01
C ILE A 68 -1.13 -14.49 7.88
N GLY A 69 -0.79 -14.20 9.15
CA GLY A 69 -1.64 -13.51 10.11
C GLY A 69 -1.24 -12.06 10.29
N GLY A 70 -2.19 -11.24 10.73
CA GLY A 70 -2.00 -9.88 11.19
C GLY A 70 -2.43 -9.76 12.65
N ASP A 71 -2.75 -8.54 13.08
CA ASP A 71 -3.31 -8.26 14.41
C ASP A 71 -4.75 -8.80 14.58
N SER A 72 -5.41 -9.13 13.47
CA SER A 72 -6.73 -9.75 13.45
C SER A 72 -6.64 -11.29 13.43
N ALA A 73 -7.71 -11.96 13.87
CA ALA A 73 -7.77 -13.43 13.97
C ALA A 73 -7.81 -14.17 12.62
N SER A 74 -7.88 -13.45 11.50
CA SER A 74 -8.03 -14.04 10.16
C SER A 74 -6.68 -14.18 9.47
N ASN A 75 -6.27 -15.43 9.19
CA ASN A 75 -5.07 -15.73 8.43
C ASN A 75 -5.39 -15.88 6.93
N LYS A 76 -4.41 -15.55 6.08
CA LYS A 76 -4.48 -15.75 4.63
C LYS A 76 -3.38 -16.71 4.18
N PRO A 77 -3.68 -17.66 3.27
CA PRO A 77 -2.66 -18.55 2.73
C PRO A 77 -1.74 -17.80 1.77
N LEU A 78 -0.44 -18.06 1.87
CA LEU A 78 0.56 -17.67 0.88
C LEU A 78 1.06 -18.94 0.20
N THR A 79 0.85 -19.06 -1.10
CA THR A 79 1.28 -20.21 -1.91
C THR A 79 2.28 -19.77 -2.98
N ALA A 80 2.84 -20.74 -3.71
CA ALA A 80 3.72 -20.44 -4.84
C ALA A 80 3.06 -19.44 -5.82
N ASP A 81 3.86 -18.51 -6.32
CA ASP A 81 3.46 -17.47 -7.27
C ASP A 81 2.26 -16.61 -6.82
N THR A 82 2.07 -16.46 -5.49
CA THR A 82 1.13 -15.51 -4.94
C THR A 82 1.83 -14.44 -4.10
N MET A 83 1.15 -13.31 -3.93
CA MET A 83 1.54 -12.23 -3.04
C MET A 83 0.44 -11.98 -2.01
N VAL A 84 0.82 -11.83 -0.75
CA VAL A 84 -0.04 -11.36 0.35
C VAL A 84 0.61 -10.16 0.99
N GLN A 85 -0.18 -9.18 1.38
CA GLN A 85 0.34 -7.98 2.03
C GLN A 85 -0.59 -7.52 3.15
N ASN A 86 -0.05 -6.76 4.08
CA ASN A 86 -0.82 -6.11 5.13
C ASN A 86 -0.14 -4.83 5.63
N THR A 87 -0.88 -4.06 6.38
CA THR A 87 -0.37 -2.95 7.19
C THR A 87 -1.05 -2.95 8.55
N ARG A 88 -0.85 -1.89 9.36
CA ARG A 88 -1.32 -1.80 10.75
C ARG A 88 -2.82 -2.08 10.92
N GLY A 89 -3.15 -2.88 11.93
CA GLY A 89 -4.51 -3.03 12.46
C GLY A 89 -5.50 -3.77 11.57
N ILE A 90 -5.07 -4.38 10.45
CA ILE A 90 -5.97 -4.91 9.43
C ILE A 90 -5.60 -6.34 9.04
N THR A 91 -6.61 -7.12 8.66
CA THR A 91 -6.47 -8.47 8.10
C THR A 91 -5.59 -8.43 6.84
N PRO A 92 -4.68 -9.39 6.64
CA PRO A 92 -3.93 -9.51 5.40
C PRO A 92 -4.85 -9.59 4.16
N THR A 93 -4.40 -9.05 3.05
CA THR A 93 -5.14 -9.11 1.78
C THR A 93 -5.36 -10.55 1.33
N ASP A 94 -6.37 -10.78 0.49
CA ASP A 94 -6.46 -12.03 -0.24
C ASP A 94 -5.21 -12.24 -1.10
N PRO A 95 -4.79 -13.49 -1.31
CA PRO A 95 -3.66 -13.78 -2.19
C PRO A 95 -3.89 -13.28 -3.61
N VAL A 96 -2.91 -12.57 -4.15
CA VAL A 96 -2.91 -12.09 -5.54
C VAL A 96 -1.94 -12.93 -6.35
N ASN A 97 -2.37 -13.42 -7.51
CA ASN A 97 -1.49 -14.15 -8.42
C ASN A 97 -0.43 -13.22 -9.02
N VAL A 98 0.81 -13.66 -9.01
CA VAL A 98 1.96 -12.96 -9.60
C VAL A 98 2.10 -13.44 -11.05
N GLU A 99 1.40 -12.76 -11.96
CA GLU A 99 1.42 -13.12 -13.39
C GLU A 99 2.77 -12.79 -14.02
N GLN A 100 3.27 -13.69 -14.89
CA GLN A 100 4.49 -13.47 -15.66
C GLN A 100 4.38 -12.18 -16.48
N ASN A 101 5.52 -11.46 -16.60
CA ASN A 101 5.63 -10.19 -17.31
C ASN A 101 4.83 -9.02 -16.71
N SER A 102 4.22 -9.19 -15.54
CA SER A 102 3.62 -8.08 -14.79
C SER A 102 4.68 -7.26 -14.03
N PRO A 103 4.38 -6.01 -13.65
CA PRO A 103 5.27 -5.24 -12.77
C PRO A 103 5.56 -5.93 -11.43
N ILE A 104 4.58 -6.68 -10.89
CA ILE A 104 4.72 -7.44 -9.66
C ILE A 104 5.65 -8.65 -9.85
N TYR A 105 5.63 -9.28 -11.01
CA TYR A 105 6.58 -10.34 -11.35
C TYR A 105 8.01 -9.80 -11.41
N THR A 106 8.21 -8.66 -12.05
CA THR A 106 9.51 -7.98 -12.06
C THR A 106 9.98 -7.64 -10.65
N ALA A 107 9.08 -7.11 -9.81
CA ALA A 107 9.37 -6.82 -8.41
C ALA A 107 9.73 -8.08 -7.61
N LYS A 108 9.04 -9.22 -7.83
CA LYS A 108 9.38 -10.51 -7.23
C LYS A 108 10.79 -10.95 -7.64
N GLN A 109 11.13 -10.86 -8.93
CA GLN A 109 12.47 -11.23 -9.43
C GLN A 109 13.57 -10.34 -8.83
N ASP A 110 13.34 -9.04 -8.71
CA ASP A 110 14.30 -8.14 -8.07
C ASP A 110 14.44 -8.47 -6.57
N PHE A 111 13.35 -8.84 -5.91
CA PHE A 111 13.42 -9.30 -4.54
C PHE A 111 14.22 -10.61 -4.39
N GLU A 112 14.06 -11.54 -5.31
CA GLU A 112 14.84 -12.78 -5.35
C GLU A 112 16.35 -12.51 -5.47
N LYS A 113 16.75 -11.60 -6.36
CA LYS A 113 18.15 -11.19 -6.53
C LYS A 113 18.72 -10.57 -5.26
N ILE A 114 17.97 -9.67 -4.61
CA ILE A 114 18.41 -8.95 -3.41
C ILE A 114 18.54 -9.89 -2.20
N THR A 115 17.69 -10.90 -2.10
CA THR A 115 17.68 -11.86 -0.99
C THR A 115 18.43 -13.16 -1.29
N ALA A 116 19.20 -13.22 -2.39
CA ALA A 116 20.12 -14.31 -2.66
C ALA A 116 21.17 -14.46 -1.55
N ALA A 117 21.78 -15.64 -1.43
CA ALA A 117 22.65 -16.02 -0.32
C ALA A 117 23.88 -15.09 -0.11
N GLN A 118 24.25 -14.33 -1.14
CA GLN A 118 25.25 -13.25 -1.02
C GLN A 118 24.56 -11.90 -1.27
N PRO A 119 24.79 -10.89 -0.42
CA PRO A 119 24.28 -9.56 -0.68
C PRO A 119 24.83 -9.07 -2.02
N PRO A 120 23.97 -8.60 -2.94
CA PRO A 120 24.44 -8.01 -4.19
C PRO A 120 25.32 -6.78 -3.89
N GLU A 121 26.37 -6.56 -4.67
CA GLU A 121 27.19 -5.35 -4.59
C GLU A 121 26.35 -4.08 -4.80
N GLU A 122 25.25 -4.19 -5.55
CA GLU A 122 24.29 -3.12 -5.83
C GLU A 122 23.10 -3.13 -4.87
N TRP A 123 23.35 -3.04 -3.57
CA TRP A 123 22.29 -2.97 -2.56
C TRP A 123 21.32 -1.78 -2.79
N GLU A 124 21.78 -0.74 -3.49
CA GLU A 124 20.99 0.43 -3.86
C GLU A 124 19.89 0.13 -4.90
N ALA A 125 20.07 -0.86 -5.78
CA ALA A 125 19.05 -1.27 -6.75
C ALA A 125 17.75 -1.72 -6.09
N SER A 126 17.81 -2.19 -4.83
CA SER A 126 16.65 -2.60 -4.04
C SER A 126 15.73 -1.45 -3.61
N GLY A 127 16.19 -0.20 -3.70
CA GLY A 127 15.44 0.97 -3.26
C GLY A 127 14.12 1.19 -4.02
N ASN A 128 14.01 0.68 -5.25
CA ASN A 128 12.82 0.84 -6.09
C ASN A 128 11.71 -0.17 -5.81
N LEU A 129 11.99 -1.33 -5.22
CA LEU A 129 11.00 -2.37 -4.99
C LEU A 129 9.76 -1.89 -4.21
N PRO A 130 9.88 -1.18 -3.07
CA PRO A 130 8.73 -0.66 -2.37
C PRO A 130 7.88 0.29 -3.23
N HIS A 131 8.53 1.13 -4.04
CA HIS A 131 7.83 2.09 -4.90
C HIS A 131 7.08 1.42 -6.06
N ILE A 132 7.64 0.35 -6.65
CA ILE A 132 6.97 -0.44 -7.70
C ILE A 132 5.70 -1.07 -7.11
N ILE A 133 5.80 -1.68 -5.93
CA ILE A 133 4.65 -2.30 -5.26
C ILE A 133 3.63 -1.24 -4.84
N ALA A 134 4.07 -0.08 -4.37
CA ALA A 134 3.18 1.02 -4.04
C ALA A 134 2.37 1.50 -5.26
N ARG A 135 3.00 1.66 -6.42
CA ARG A 135 2.30 2.01 -7.67
C ARG A 135 1.32 0.92 -8.11
N TRP A 136 1.70 -0.35 -7.99
CA TRP A 136 0.80 -1.45 -8.27
C TRP A 136 -0.43 -1.42 -7.34
N ASN A 137 -0.23 -1.15 -6.03
CA ASN A 137 -1.33 -1.03 -5.08
C ASN A 137 -2.31 0.09 -5.45
N ILE A 138 -1.83 1.22 -5.99
CA ILE A 138 -2.70 2.29 -6.46
C ILE A 138 -3.56 1.79 -7.62
N GLN A 139 -2.98 1.11 -8.62
CA GLN A 139 -3.73 0.54 -9.74
C GLN A 139 -4.73 -0.53 -9.29
N HIS A 140 -4.30 -1.42 -8.39
CA HIS A 140 -5.17 -2.46 -7.83
C HIS A 140 -6.31 -1.87 -7.00
N GLY A 141 -6.06 -0.81 -6.24
CA GLY A 141 -7.07 -0.07 -5.48
C GLY A 141 -8.15 0.55 -6.37
N HIS A 142 -7.78 1.07 -7.54
CA HIS A 142 -8.75 1.50 -8.55
C HIS A 142 -9.68 0.35 -8.97
N TYR A 143 -9.10 -0.79 -9.34
CA TYR A 143 -9.88 -1.97 -9.72
C TYR A 143 -10.84 -2.41 -8.60
N LEU A 144 -10.38 -2.41 -7.35
CA LEU A 144 -11.21 -2.75 -6.19
C LEU A 144 -12.36 -1.75 -6.00
N ALA A 145 -12.08 -0.45 -6.11
CA ALA A 145 -13.11 0.59 -6.01
C ALA A 145 -14.16 0.48 -7.11
N ASP A 146 -13.74 0.25 -8.36
CA ASP A 146 -14.64 0.04 -9.49
C ASP A 146 -15.48 -1.24 -9.34
N SER A 147 -14.96 -2.23 -8.62
CA SER A 147 -15.67 -3.47 -8.27
C SER A 147 -16.56 -3.36 -7.03
N GLY A 148 -16.70 -2.16 -6.43
CA GLY A 148 -17.51 -1.91 -5.23
C GLY A 148 -16.85 -2.34 -3.91
N LYS A 149 -15.57 -2.73 -3.93
CA LYS A 149 -14.80 -3.18 -2.77
C LYS A 149 -14.06 -2.01 -2.12
N TYR A 150 -14.81 -1.05 -1.60
CA TYR A 150 -14.27 0.25 -1.17
C TYR A 150 -13.31 0.16 0.02
N GLU A 151 -13.62 -0.66 1.01
CA GLU A 151 -12.76 -0.86 2.19
C GLU A 151 -11.43 -1.52 1.80
N GLU A 152 -11.47 -2.52 0.90
CA GLU A 152 -10.27 -3.16 0.38
C GLU A 152 -9.43 -2.15 -0.43
N ALA A 153 -10.08 -1.29 -1.23
CA ALA A 153 -9.41 -0.23 -1.99
C ALA A 153 -8.68 0.75 -1.06
N LEU A 154 -9.38 1.26 -0.03
CA LEU A 154 -8.77 2.15 0.97
C LEU A 154 -7.58 1.51 1.66
N TYR A 155 -7.67 0.19 1.91
CA TYR A 155 -6.60 -0.56 2.54
C TYR A 155 -5.34 -0.66 1.66
N VAL A 156 -5.48 -1.03 0.39
CA VAL A 156 -4.31 -1.13 -0.50
C VAL A 156 -3.70 0.24 -0.81
N PHE A 157 -4.49 1.32 -0.84
CA PHE A 157 -3.96 2.68 -0.90
C PHE A 157 -3.16 3.03 0.37
N GLN A 158 -3.59 2.57 1.56
CA GLN A 158 -2.81 2.75 2.78
C GLN A 158 -1.48 2.00 2.70
N ILE A 159 -1.48 0.77 2.16
CA ILE A 159 -0.23 0.02 1.93
C ILE A 159 0.70 0.83 1.00
N ALA A 160 0.17 1.43 -0.06
CA ALA A 160 0.98 2.26 -0.97
C ALA A 160 1.62 3.46 -0.24
N LEU A 161 0.88 4.12 0.66
CA LEU A 161 1.40 5.20 1.49
C LEU A 161 2.52 4.74 2.44
N ASP A 162 2.38 3.56 3.01
CA ASP A 162 3.36 3.03 3.97
C ASP A 162 4.60 2.47 3.27
N LEU A 163 4.49 2.01 2.02
CA LEU A 163 5.60 1.47 1.23
C LEU A 163 6.48 2.54 0.59
N SER A 164 5.94 3.74 0.30
CA SER A 164 6.66 4.75 -0.47
C SER A 164 6.78 6.07 0.27
N ASP A 165 7.97 6.64 0.24
CA ASP A 165 8.26 8.01 0.68
C ASP A 165 8.23 9.03 -0.46
N LYS A 166 8.11 8.57 -1.73
CA LYS A 166 8.04 9.46 -2.90
C LYS A 166 6.75 10.27 -2.88
N LEU A 167 6.89 11.60 -2.88
CA LEU A 167 5.77 12.54 -2.79
C LEU A 167 4.71 12.31 -3.88
N GLU A 168 5.14 11.99 -5.09
CA GLU A 168 4.27 11.68 -6.22
C GLU A 168 3.37 10.47 -5.94
N ILE A 169 3.97 9.36 -5.47
CA ILE A 169 3.22 8.12 -5.16
C ILE A 169 2.26 8.32 -3.99
N ARG A 170 2.74 9.02 -2.95
CA ARG A 170 1.92 9.33 -1.78
C ARG A 170 0.76 10.27 -2.15
N GLY A 171 1.03 11.26 -3.00
CA GLY A 171 0.01 12.17 -3.51
C GLY A 171 -1.07 11.44 -4.32
N ASP A 172 -0.68 10.54 -5.23
CA ASP A 172 -1.61 9.71 -5.98
C ASP A 172 -2.48 8.85 -5.04
N ALA A 173 -1.87 8.13 -4.10
CA ALA A 173 -2.61 7.27 -3.16
C ALA A 173 -3.61 8.07 -2.31
N ARG A 174 -3.26 9.29 -1.88
CA ARG A 174 -4.18 10.16 -1.13
C ARG A 174 -5.30 10.72 -2.01
N LEU A 175 -5.02 11.10 -3.27
CA LEU A 175 -6.08 11.52 -4.20
C LEU A 175 -7.11 10.42 -4.38
N GLU A 176 -6.66 9.19 -4.57
CA GLU A 176 -7.54 8.04 -4.76
C GLU A 176 -8.35 7.70 -3.50
N ARG A 177 -7.74 7.74 -2.32
CA ARG A 177 -8.47 7.58 -1.06
C ARG A 177 -9.56 8.64 -0.91
N GLY A 178 -9.20 9.91 -1.17
CA GLY A 178 -10.16 11.01 -1.15
C GLY A 178 -11.29 10.82 -2.14
N ALA A 179 -11.00 10.32 -3.35
CA ALA A 179 -12.01 10.01 -4.35
C ALA A 179 -12.95 8.88 -3.89
N VAL A 180 -12.44 7.82 -3.28
CA VAL A 180 -13.28 6.75 -2.71
C VAL A 180 -14.18 7.28 -1.61
N TYR A 181 -13.64 8.05 -0.67
CA TYR A 181 -14.43 8.66 0.40
C TYR A 181 -15.54 9.58 -0.13
N SER A 182 -15.22 10.47 -1.08
CA SER A 182 -16.20 11.45 -1.57
C SER A 182 -17.27 10.83 -2.48
N ARG A 183 -16.86 9.99 -3.45
CA ARG A 183 -17.76 9.50 -4.50
C ARG A 183 -18.60 8.30 -4.08
N PHE A 184 -18.00 7.37 -3.34
CA PHE A 184 -18.63 6.09 -3.04
C PHE A 184 -19.12 5.99 -1.60
N LEU A 185 -18.31 6.43 -0.63
CA LEU A 185 -18.66 6.34 0.79
C LEU A 185 -19.41 7.57 1.32
N ARG A 186 -19.48 8.65 0.53
CA ARG A 186 -20.11 9.93 0.90
C ARG A 186 -19.60 10.49 2.23
N ASN A 187 -18.34 10.22 2.54
CA ASN A 187 -17.66 10.74 3.72
C ASN A 187 -16.79 11.93 3.31
N GLN A 188 -17.43 13.11 3.27
CA GLN A 188 -16.79 14.34 2.80
C GLN A 188 -15.67 14.82 3.74
N GLU A 189 -15.81 14.62 5.05
CA GLU A 189 -14.77 14.96 6.02
C GLU A 189 -13.50 14.16 5.79
N ALA A 190 -13.62 12.83 5.60
CA ALA A 190 -12.47 11.98 5.34
C ALA A 190 -11.82 12.33 3.99
N ALA A 191 -12.60 12.61 2.95
CA ALA A 191 -12.09 13.04 1.65
C ALA A 191 -11.32 14.37 1.76
N LEU A 192 -11.89 15.34 2.48
CA LEU A 192 -11.25 16.63 2.72
C LEU A 192 -9.92 16.47 3.46
N ALA A 193 -9.86 15.60 4.47
CA ALA A 193 -8.65 15.32 5.20
C ALA A 193 -7.53 14.78 4.28
N GLU A 194 -7.83 13.85 3.37
CA GLU A 194 -6.85 13.32 2.43
C GLU A 194 -6.31 14.41 1.48
N TYR A 195 -7.18 15.27 0.96
CA TYR A 195 -6.75 16.36 0.07
C TYR A 195 -5.94 17.44 0.81
N LEU A 196 -6.31 17.78 2.04
CA LEU A 196 -5.54 18.72 2.85
C LEU A 196 -4.15 18.20 3.18
N LEU A 197 -4.01 16.90 3.46
CA LEU A 197 -2.70 16.26 3.69
C LEU A 197 -1.77 16.38 2.47
N ILE A 198 -2.30 16.35 1.24
CA ILE A 198 -1.49 16.62 0.04
C ILE A 198 -0.97 18.06 0.05
N LEU A 199 -1.84 19.00 0.39
CA LEU A 199 -1.47 20.43 0.38
C LEU A 199 -0.44 20.79 1.46
N GLU A 200 -0.51 20.12 2.61
CA GLU A 200 0.33 20.40 3.78
C GLU A 200 1.64 19.63 3.75
N GLU A 201 1.58 18.31 3.47
CA GLU A 201 2.76 17.44 3.53
C GLU A 201 3.53 17.39 2.20
N TYR A 202 2.86 17.64 1.06
CA TYR A 202 3.48 17.50 -0.28
C TYR A 202 3.34 18.76 -1.13
N PRO A 203 3.84 19.91 -0.67
CA PRO A 203 3.58 21.22 -1.31
C PRO A 203 4.12 21.34 -2.74
N ILE A 204 5.09 20.51 -3.12
CA ILE A 204 5.70 20.49 -4.47
C ILE A 204 5.26 19.29 -5.31
N SER A 205 4.29 18.49 -4.84
CA SER A 205 3.85 17.30 -5.58
C SER A 205 3.05 17.68 -6.84
N PRO A 206 3.11 16.87 -7.91
CA PRO A 206 2.26 17.07 -9.09
C PRO A 206 0.76 17.04 -8.78
N GLN A 207 0.37 16.37 -7.69
CA GLN A 207 -1.02 16.23 -7.25
C GLN A 207 -1.58 17.48 -6.56
N ARG A 208 -0.72 18.44 -6.19
CA ARG A 208 -1.12 19.67 -5.49
C ARG A 208 -2.20 20.44 -6.23
N GLU A 209 -2.07 20.60 -7.55
CA GLU A 209 -3.05 21.27 -8.38
C GLU A 209 -4.45 20.66 -8.21
N THR A 210 -4.53 19.33 -8.38
CA THR A 210 -5.80 18.60 -8.25
C THR A 210 -6.35 18.65 -6.83
N ALA A 211 -5.50 18.48 -5.82
CA ALA A 211 -5.89 18.51 -4.42
C ALA A 211 -6.47 19.89 -4.03
N LEU A 212 -5.86 20.98 -4.50
CA LEU A 212 -6.33 22.33 -4.23
C LEU A 212 -7.70 22.59 -4.84
N TYR A 213 -7.91 22.17 -6.09
CA TYR A 213 -9.21 22.24 -6.76
C TYR A 213 -10.27 21.42 -6.01
N LEU A 214 -10.00 20.13 -5.73
CA LEU A 214 -10.95 19.25 -5.05
C LEU A 214 -11.26 19.72 -3.62
N THR A 215 -10.29 20.27 -2.90
CA THR A 215 -10.51 20.90 -1.59
C THR A 215 -11.50 22.05 -1.69
N GLY A 216 -11.35 22.91 -2.69
CA GLY A 216 -12.28 24.03 -2.91
C GLY A 216 -13.70 23.59 -3.20
N ILE A 217 -13.87 22.60 -4.09
CA ILE A 217 -15.18 22.04 -4.44
C ILE A 217 -15.84 21.38 -3.23
N LEU A 218 -15.10 20.54 -2.53
CA LEU A 218 -15.63 19.77 -1.40
C LEU A 218 -16.05 20.67 -0.24
N LEU A 219 -15.28 21.74 0.03
CA LEU A 219 -15.66 22.75 1.02
C LEU A 219 -16.98 23.48 0.66
N ASP A 220 -17.19 23.75 -0.64
CA ASP A 220 -18.47 24.36 -1.09
C ASP A 220 -19.64 23.39 -0.91
N GLU A 221 -19.47 22.12 -1.29
CA GLU A 221 -20.47 21.07 -1.08
C GLU A 221 -20.83 20.85 0.41
N MET A 222 -19.87 21.03 1.30
CA MET A 222 -20.06 20.97 2.76
C MET A 222 -20.65 22.25 3.35
N GLY A 223 -20.89 23.29 2.54
CA GLY A 223 -21.45 24.57 2.98
C GLY A 223 -20.42 25.56 3.55
N PHE A 224 -19.13 25.25 3.50
CA PHE A 224 -18.05 26.15 3.94
C PHE A 224 -17.64 27.13 2.84
N THR A 225 -18.59 27.83 2.27
CA THR A 225 -18.47 28.68 1.06
C THR A 225 -17.32 29.70 1.14
N LYS A 226 -17.09 30.32 2.32
CA LYS A 226 -15.96 31.25 2.49
C LYS A 226 -14.61 30.57 2.30
N ARG A 227 -14.41 29.41 2.94
CA ARG A 227 -13.17 28.63 2.82
C ARG A 227 -13.00 28.05 1.41
N ALA A 228 -14.09 27.64 0.78
CA ALA A 228 -14.10 27.21 -0.61
C ALA A 228 -13.57 28.30 -1.53
N LYS A 229 -14.11 29.53 -1.39
CA LYS A 229 -13.67 30.70 -2.16
C LYS A 229 -12.17 30.99 -1.95
N GLU A 230 -11.67 30.94 -0.73
CA GLU A 230 -10.25 31.12 -0.40
C GLU A 230 -9.37 30.09 -1.13
N ARG A 231 -9.76 28.81 -1.12
CA ARG A 231 -9.01 27.73 -1.80
C ARG A 231 -9.05 27.85 -3.32
N LEU A 232 -10.20 28.22 -3.90
CA LEU A 232 -10.32 28.41 -5.34
C LEU A 232 -9.58 29.66 -5.84
N LEU A 233 -9.51 30.73 -5.06
CA LEU A 233 -8.67 31.90 -5.34
C LEU A 233 -7.17 31.54 -5.25
N GLN A 234 -6.79 30.74 -4.27
CA GLN A 234 -5.43 30.19 -4.16
C GLN A 234 -5.09 29.35 -5.40
N TYR A 235 -5.99 28.47 -5.84
CA TYR A 235 -5.80 27.71 -7.08
C TYR A 235 -5.54 28.63 -8.27
N LYS A 236 -6.38 29.66 -8.46
CA LYS A 236 -6.25 30.62 -9.58
C LYS A 236 -4.91 31.35 -9.55
N SER A 237 -4.41 31.66 -8.35
CA SER A 237 -3.10 32.31 -8.16
C SER A 237 -1.91 31.38 -8.45
N GLU A 238 -1.96 30.13 -7.95
CA GLU A 238 -0.86 29.18 -8.10
C GLU A 238 -0.84 28.51 -9.49
N PHE A 239 -2.01 28.29 -10.09
CA PHE A 239 -2.20 27.56 -11.36
C PHE A 239 -3.05 28.35 -12.36
N PRO A 240 -2.60 29.54 -12.84
CA PRO A 240 -3.40 30.40 -13.72
C PRO A 240 -3.69 29.75 -15.09
N ASN A 241 -2.91 28.75 -15.51
CA ASN A 241 -3.10 27.97 -16.72
C ASN A 241 -3.35 26.47 -16.40
N GLY A 242 -3.79 26.18 -15.18
CA GLY A 242 -4.02 24.82 -14.70
C GLY A 242 -5.21 24.15 -15.40
N LYS A 243 -5.22 22.83 -15.36
CA LYS A 243 -6.24 21.99 -16.04
C LYS A 243 -7.67 22.24 -15.54
N HIS A 244 -7.85 22.80 -14.34
CA HIS A 244 -9.16 23.07 -13.75
C HIS A 244 -9.56 24.55 -13.75
N ILE A 245 -8.77 25.46 -14.37
CA ILE A 245 -8.99 26.91 -14.28
C ILE A 245 -10.38 27.34 -14.73
N GLY A 246 -10.91 26.80 -15.83
CA GLY A 246 -12.24 27.12 -16.33
C GLY A 246 -13.35 26.75 -15.33
N ASN A 247 -13.21 25.58 -14.69
CA ASN A 247 -14.16 25.17 -13.64
C ASN A 247 -14.05 26.08 -12.41
N VAL A 248 -12.83 26.42 -11.99
CA VAL A 248 -12.58 27.33 -10.86
C VAL A 248 -13.21 28.69 -11.11
N GLU A 249 -13.06 29.27 -12.30
CA GLU A 249 -13.68 30.55 -12.64
C GLU A 249 -15.21 30.50 -12.61
N THR A 250 -15.78 29.43 -13.12
CA THR A 250 -17.24 29.19 -13.07
C THR A 250 -17.74 29.12 -11.62
N TYR A 251 -17.03 28.38 -10.76
CA TYR A 251 -17.36 28.29 -9.33
C TYR A 251 -17.25 29.63 -8.62
N LEU A 252 -16.17 30.38 -8.84
CA LEU A 252 -15.96 31.70 -8.22
C LEU A 252 -17.02 32.72 -8.62
N GLN A 253 -17.59 32.61 -9.83
CA GLN A 253 -18.72 33.45 -10.27
C GLN A 253 -20.02 33.09 -9.53
N ARG A 254 -20.22 31.82 -9.20
CA ARG A 254 -21.41 31.31 -8.49
C ARG A 254 -21.35 31.62 -6.99
N ILE A 255 -20.19 31.55 -6.39
CA ILE A 255 -19.95 31.82 -4.97
C ILE A 255 -19.74 33.33 -4.79
N LYS A 256 -20.82 34.06 -4.60
CA LYS A 256 -20.79 35.53 -4.35
C LYS A 256 -20.55 35.83 -2.88
#